data_f3fa34af0f7741f64d622bf87e8ff230
#
_entry.id   f3fa34af0f7741f64d622bf87e8ff230
#
_cell.length_a   1.000
_cell.length_b   1.000
_cell.length_c   1.000
_cell.angle_alpha   90.00
_cell.angle_beta   90.00
_cell.angle_gamma   90.00
#
_symmetry.space_group_name_H-M   'P 1'
#
loop_
_entity.id
_entity.type
_entity.pdbx_description
1 polymer ?
#
loop_
_entity_poly.entity_id
_entity_poly.type
_entity_poly.pdbx_seq_one_letter_code
_entity_poly.pdbx_strand_id
1 'polypeptide(L)'
;MIKKIVIAVLVLAVLGVAAMKLIATKKEIADAPTPAMLSYSIQTIVPHQATLKQTRTFLAQVLSDKEVNISTKLSGVIKKMLVSESQKVKKGELLLEIDAKSLYANLNTLKDQLRVQKNDLAYAQEVHNRNIKLYEAKAISKESFDASKLQLLSKEATYEATKDKITALKVDMTYLQVRAPFAGVVSVLFMHEGDLAAPSKPILSLNTPAQKMRISYASTPQDVEVGDEVLRNKESIGSISKIYPNTKNNLNTAEVKLTKAQNLKNDSYISVDVVLSSMSGCSIASNTLLHEKGKTFVLVYKDNKFVKNAVNILVENGENAIIEPCIKNKIAQASESKLSILPFYKNIKLLGDNDE
;
A
#
# COMPACT_ATOMS: atom_id res chain seq x y z
N MET A 1 3.24 -53.21 101.37
CA MET A 1 4.46 -53.05 100.45
C MET A 1 4.22 -53.54 99.03
N ILE A 2 3.47 -54.59 98.81
CA ILE A 2 3.32 -55.20 97.46
C ILE A 2 2.67 -54.25 96.44
N LYS A 3 1.67 -53.38 96.80
CA LYS A 3 1.03 -52.42 95.84
C LYS A 3 1.98 -51.37 95.26
N LYS A 4 2.98 -50.92 96.04
CA LYS A 4 3.96 -49.96 95.54
C LYS A 4 4.94 -50.53 94.56
N ILE A 5 5.29 -51.84 94.72
CA ILE A 5 6.19 -52.54 93.78
C ILE A 5 5.49 -52.80 92.43
N VAL A 6 4.20 -53.17 92.43
CA VAL A 6 3.42 -53.37 91.21
C VAL A 6 3.28 -52.08 90.39
N ILE A 7 3.08 -50.93 91.07
CA ILE A 7 2.98 -49.65 90.38
C ILE A 7 4.35 -49.24 89.80
N ALA A 8 5.46 -49.48 90.48
CA ALA A 8 6.79 -49.19 89.98
C ALA A 8 7.14 -50.04 88.74
N VAL A 9 6.76 -51.33 88.70
CA VAL A 9 6.94 -52.22 87.55
C VAL A 9 6.09 -51.79 86.37
N LEU A 10 4.85 -51.38 86.64
CA LEU A 10 3.95 -50.87 85.57
C LEU A 10 4.50 -49.56 84.94
N VAL A 11 5.02 -48.64 85.77
CA VAL A 11 5.63 -47.40 85.33
C VAL A 11 6.89 -47.68 84.47
N LEU A 12 7.73 -48.63 84.91
CA LEU A 12 8.91 -49.03 84.14
C LEU A 12 8.56 -49.69 82.81
N ALA A 13 7.50 -50.48 82.79
CA ALA A 13 7.03 -51.14 81.53
C ALA A 13 6.50 -50.08 80.55
N VAL A 14 5.76 -49.07 81.05
CA VAL A 14 5.26 -47.97 80.18
C VAL A 14 6.39 -47.08 79.67
N LEU A 15 7.42 -46.83 80.48
CA LEU A 15 8.61 -46.10 80.05
C LEU A 15 9.45 -46.89 79.06
N GLY A 16 9.53 -48.22 79.19
CA GLY A 16 10.20 -49.10 78.23
C GLY A 16 9.49 -49.10 76.84
N VAL A 17 8.16 -49.19 76.87
CA VAL A 17 7.36 -49.11 75.61
C VAL A 17 7.48 -47.75 74.96
N ALA A 18 7.46 -46.68 75.75
CA ALA A 18 7.65 -45.31 75.28
C ALA A 18 9.05 -45.08 74.65
N ALA A 19 10.11 -45.63 75.31
CA ALA A 19 11.46 -45.60 74.78
C ALA A 19 11.62 -46.41 73.49
N MET A 20 11.02 -47.59 73.40
CA MET A 20 10.99 -48.38 72.13
C MET A 20 10.26 -47.65 71.01
N LYS A 21 9.11 -47.06 71.24
CA LYS A 21 8.42 -46.25 70.25
C LYS A 21 9.25 -45.04 69.79
N LEU A 22 9.93 -44.37 70.70
CA LEU A 22 10.83 -43.23 70.37
C LEU A 22 12.01 -43.67 69.49
N ILE A 23 12.58 -44.86 69.73
CA ILE A 23 13.67 -45.40 68.93
C ILE A 23 13.16 -45.88 67.56
N ALA A 24 11.97 -46.49 67.52
CA ALA A 24 11.34 -46.90 66.25
C ALA A 24 11.00 -45.69 65.35
N THR A 25 10.38 -44.65 65.92
CA THR A 25 10.06 -43.42 65.18
C THR A 25 11.31 -42.63 64.74
N LYS A 26 12.41 -42.64 65.54
CA LYS A 26 13.69 -42.09 65.10
C LYS A 26 14.30 -42.86 63.94
N LYS A 27 14.13 -44.17 63.93
CA LYS A 27 14.61 -45.02 62.83
C LYS A 27 13.79 -44.84 61.55
N GLU A 28 12.47 -44.78 61.66
CA GLU A 28 11.55 -44.46 60.54
C GLU A 28 11.86 -43.07 59.91
N ILE A 29 12.17 -42.06 60.75
CA ILE A 29 12.53 -40.71 60.26
C ILE A 29 13.94 -40.71 59.60
N ALA A 30 14.85 -41.54 60.10
CA ALA A 30 16.21 -41.66 59.52
C ALA A 30 16.23 -42.45 58.22
N ASP A 31 15.35 -43.47 58.10
CA ASP A 31 15.23 -44.30 56.88
C ASP A 31 14.16 -43.72 55.89
N ALA A 32 13.50 -42.61 56.20
CA ALA A 32 12.57 -41.94 55.29
C ALA A 32 13.34 -41.53 54.00
N PRO A 33 12.89 -41.94 52.81
CA PRO A 33 13.53 -41.56 51.57
C PRO A 33 13.57 -40.03 51.51
N THR A 34 14.77 -39.50 51.39
CA THR A 34 14.95 -38.06 51.16
C THR A 34 14.09 -37.69 49.96
N PRO A 35 13.22 -36.70 50.07
CA PRO A 35 12.35 -36.33 48.96
C PRO A 35 13.26 -36.09 47.72
N ALA A 36 12.92 -36.78 46.62
CA ALA A 36 13.64 -36.64 45.37
C ALA A 36 13.68 -35.12 45.05
N MET A 37 14.87 -34.56 44.97
CA MET A 37 15.01 -33.15 44.59
C MET A 37 14.36 -32.98 43.20
N LEU A 38 13.21 -32.30 43.16
CA LEU A 38 12.50 -32.01 41.92
C LEU A 38 13.45 -31.24 41.01
N SER A 39 13.82 -31.87 39.92
CA SER A 39 14.61 -31.23 38.85
C SER A 39 13.68 -30.28 38.11
N TYR A 40 14.04 -29.01 38.07
CA TYR A 40 13.28 -28.00 37.30
C TYR A 40 13.77 -28.01 35.86
N SER A 41 12.90 -28.35 34.93
CA SER A 41 13.23 -28.36 33.49
C SER A 41 12.92 -27.01 32.87
N ILE A 42 13.90 -26.43 32.17
CA ILE A 42 13.82 -25.11 31.53
C ILE A 42 14.35 -25.16 30.09
N GLN A 43 13.64 -24.51 29.20
CA GLN A 43 14.11 -24.31 27.83
C GLN A 43 15.16 -23.22 27.78
N THR A 44 16.17 -23.37 26.93
CA THR A 44 17.23 -22.37 26.75
C THR A 44 17.39 -22.04 25.27
N ILE A 45 17.76 -20.80 25.00
CA ILE A 45 18.12 -20.32 23.67
C ILE A 45 19.48 -19.63 23.72
N VAL A 46 20.17 -19.58 22.59
CA VAL A 46 21.37 -18.78 22.42
C VAL A 46 21.00 -17.52 21.62
N PRO A 47 21.28 -16.32 22.14
CA PRO A 47 21.08 -15.09 21.41
C PRO A 47 21.86 -15.10 20.09
N HIS A 48 21.28 -14.58 19.02
CA HIS A 48 21.88 -14.52 17.70
C HIS A 48 21.72 -13.13 17.08
N GLN A 49 22.57 -12.80 16.11
CA GLN A 49 22.45 -11.54 15.39
C GLN A 49 21.28 -11.63 14.41
N ALA A 50 20.33 -10.69 14.52
CA ALA A 50 19.20 -10.57 13.62
C ALA A 50 18.80 -9.10 13.44
N THR A 51 18.06 -8.83 12.38
CA THR A 51 17.42 -7.53 12.16
C THR A 51 15.97 -7.62 12.57
N LEU A 52 15.59 -6.80 13.54
CA LEU A 52 14.22 -6.70 14.02
C LEU A 52 13.56 -5.48 13.41
N LYS A 53 12.39 -5.69 12.79
CA LYS A 53 11.56 -4.63 12.24
C LYS A 53 10.42 -4.33 13.19
N GLN A 54 10.27 -3.06 13.54
CA GLN A 54 9.09 -2.57 14.24
C GLN A 54 8.06 -2.16 13.21
N THR A 55 6.96 -2.86 13.17
CA THR A 55 5.90 -2.64 12.19
C THR A 55 4.64 -2.13 12.85
N ARG A 56 3.85 -1.38 12.07
CA ARG A 56 2.51 -0.97 12.45
C ARG A 56 1.55 -1.30 11.33
N THR A 57 0.44 -1.93 11.69
CA THR A 57 -0.60 -2.34 10.73
C THR A 57 -1.52 -1.17 10.40
N PHE A 58 -1.74 -0.97 9.10
CA PHE A 58 -2.66 0.03 8.55
C PHE A 58 -3.63 -0.61 7.58
N LEU A 59 -4.80 0.00 7.46
CA LEU A 59 -5.76 -0.35 6.42
C LEU A 59 -5.44 0.46 5.15
N ALA A 60 -5.08 -0.24 4.08
CA ALA A 60 -4.73 0.35 2.80
C ALA A 60 -5.85 0.17 1.78
N GLN A 61 -6.26 1.27 1.14
CA GLN A 61 -7.14 1.25 -0.02
C GLN A 61 -6.32 0.98 -1.28
N VAL A 62 -6.71 -0.02 -2.05
CA VAL A 62 -6.11 -0.34 -3.35
C VAL A 62 -6.73 0.55 -4.42
N LEU A 63 -5.89 1.26 -5.16
CA LEU A 63 -6.32 2.19 -6.21
C LEU A 63 -5.58 1.89 -7.50
N SER A 64 -6.19 2.19 -8.64
CA SER A 64 -5.45 2.27 -9.90
C SER A 64 -4.42 3.41 -9.83
N ASP A 65 -3.26 3.21 -10.45
CA ASP A 65 -2.25 4.28 -10.53
C ASP A 65 -2.80 5.52 -11.23
N LYS A 66 -3.53 5.31 -12.33
CA LYS A 66 -4.23 6.37 -13.06
C LYS A 66 -5.68 5.97 -13.31
N GLU A 67 -6.56 6.90 -13.05
CA GLU A 67 -7.98 6.84 -13.35
C GLU A 67 -8.37 8.12 -14.09
N VAL A 68 -9.06 7.98 -15.22
CA VAL A 68 -9.49 9.11 -16.04
C VAL A 68 -10.94 8.92 -16.45
N ASN A 69 -11.74 9.91 -16.15
CA ASN A 69 -13.10 10.01 -16.68
C ASN A 69 -13.05 10.55 -18.10
N ILE A 70 -13.50 9.74 -19.03
CA ILE A 70 -13.58 10.07 -20.46
C ILE A 70 -14.89 10.80 -20.71
N SER A 71 -14.78 11.98 -21.30
CA SER A 71 -15.91 12.81 -21.75
C SER A 71 -15.71 13.21 -23.23
N THR A 72 -16.74 13.77 -23.81
CA THR A 72 -16.67 14.37 -25.17
C THR A 72 -16.40 15.87 -25.08
N LYS A 73 -15.90 16.45 -26.19
CA LYS A 73 -15.83 17.91 -26.38
C LYS A 73 -17.08 18.50 -27.06
N LEU A 74 -17.88 17.66 -27.70
CA LEU A 74 -19.06 18.06 -28.44
C LEU A 74 -20.31 17.39 -27.88
N SER A 75 -21.45 18.09 -27.97
CA SER A 75 -22.75 17.49 -27.63
C SER A 75 -23.28 16.66 -28.78
N GLY A 76 -23.87 15.51 -28.47
CA GLY A 76 -24.49 14.62 -29.43
C GLY A 76 -24.98 13.33 -28.79
N VAL A 77 -25.82 12.58 -29.50
CA VAL A 77 -26.35 11.30 -29.02
C VAL A 77 -25.29 10.21 -29.21
N ILE A 78 -25.08 9.37 -28.20
CA ILE A 78 -24.20 8.20 -28.31
C ILE A 78 -24.85 7.22 -29.31
N LYS A 79 -24.27 7.14 -30.50
CA LYS A 79 -24.76 6.30 -31.58
C LYS A 79 -24.42 4.83 -31.35
N LYS A 80 -23.21 4.58 -30.82
CA LYS A 80 -22.72 3.23 -30.59
C LYS A 80 -21.71 3.22 -29.45
N MET A 81 -21.87 2.30 -28.51
CA MET A 81 -20.90 1.96 -27.48
C MET A 81 -20.16 0.70 -27.93
N LEU A 82 -18.83 0.78 -28.08
CA LEU A 82 -17.99 -0.30 -28.62
C LEU A 82 -17.27 -1.09 -27.51
N VAL A 83 -17.43 -0.66 -26.27
CA VAL A 83 -16.77 -1.26 -25.11
C VAL A 83 -17.77 -1.55 -24.01
N SER A 84 -17.42 -2.53 -23.16
CA SER A 84 -18.17 -2.93 -21.98
C SER A 84 -17.34 -2.71 -20.71
N GLU A 85 -18.00 -2.69 -19.56
CA GLU A 85 -17.31 -2.67 -18.27
C GLU A 85 -16.38 -3.88 -18.13
N SER A 86 -15.25 -3.68 -17.45
CA SER A 86 -14.17 -4.66 -17.28
C SER A 86 -13.41 -5.06 -18.56
N GLN A 87 -13.73 -4.46 -19.71
CA GLN A 87 -13.01 -4.70 -20.95
C GLN A 87 -11.66 -4.02 -20.96
N LYS A 88 -10.62 -4.74 -21.42
CA LYS A 88 -9.29 -4.19 -21.67
C LYS A 88 -9.26 -3.49 -23.02
N VAL A 89 -8.71 -2.29 -23.04
CA VAL A 89 -8.57 -1.47 -24.26
C VAL A 89 -7.13 -1.02 -24.45
N LYS A 90 -6.74 -0.82 -25.71
CA LYS A 90 -5.41 -0.30 -26.08
C LYS A 90 -5.47 1.22 -26.24
N LYS A 91 -4.31 1.89 -26.13
CA LYS A 91 -4.19 3.31 -26.45
C LYS A 91 -4.65 3.58 -27.90
N GLY A 92 -5.55 4.56 -28.08
CA GLY A 92 -6.12 4.95 -29.37
C GLY A 92 -7.30 4.09 -29.83
N GLU A 93 -7.68 3.04 -29.10
CA GLU A 93 -8.84 2.21 -29.42
C GLU A 93 -10.13 3.02 -29.37
N LEU A 94 -11.02 2.78 -30.33
CA LEU A 94 -12.31 3.47 -30.41
C LEU A 94 -13.25 2.92 -29.33
N LEU A 95 -13.70 3.81 -28.45
CA LEU A 95 -14.57 3.46 -27.31
C LEU A 95 -16.04 3.61 -27.64
N LEU A 96 -16.38 4.73 -28.30
CA LEU A 96 -17.74 5.04 -28.70
C LEU A 96 -17.78 6.02 -29.89
N GLU A 97 -18.93 6.07 -30.54
CA GLU A 97 -19.26 7.00 -31.60
C GLU A 97 -20.45 7.89 -31.21
N ILE A 98 -20.30 9.19 -31.47
CA ILE A 98 -21.34 10.19 -31.23
C ILE A 98 -21.95 10.59 -32.55
N ASP A 99 -23.26 10.62 -32.66
CA ASP A 99 -23.99 11.16 -33.80
C ASP A 99 -24.19 12.66 -33.66
N ALA A 100 -23.69 13.40 -34.64
CA ALA A 100 -23.89 14.83 -34.74
C ALA A 100 -24.24 15.21 -36.19
N LYS A 101 -25.40 14.75 -36.66
CA LYS A 101 -25.91 14.98 -38.04
C LYS A 101 -25.84 16.44 -38.45
N SER A 102 -26.05 17.37 -37.51
CA SER A 102 -25.94 18.80 -37.77
C SER A 102 -24.56 19.25 -38.24
N LEU A 103 -23.47 18.63 -37.72
CA LEU A 103 -22.10 18.95 -38.14
C LEU A 103 -21.82 18.48 -39.56
N TYR A 104 -22.37 17.32 -39.97
CA TYR A 104 -22.27 16.84 -41.34
C TYR A 104 -23.03 17.74 -42.32
N ALA A 105 -24.23 18.21 -41.93
CA ALA A 105 -25.00 19.16 -42.72
C ALA A 105 -24.25 20.49 -42.91
N ASN A 106 -23.67 21.03 -41.84
CA ASN A 106 -22.85 22.24 -41.85
C ASN A 106 -21.61 22.07 -42.75
N LEU A 107 -20.91 20.93 -42.63
CA LEU A 107 -19.77 20.63 -43.50
C LEU A 107 -20.14 20.66 -44.99
N ASN A 108 -21.29 20.09 -45.36
CA ASN A 108 -21.76 20.11 -46.73
C ASN A 108 -22.08 21.54 -47.19
N THR A 109 -22.75 22.33 -46.36
CA THR A 109 -23.04 23.75 -46.66
C THR A 109 -21.75 24.54 -46.91
N LEU A 110 -20.71 24.36 -46.01
CA LEU A 110 -19.44 25.06 -46.19
C LEU A 110 -18.67 24.57 -47.44
N LYS A 111 -18.76 23.30 -47.81
CA LYS A 111 -18.18 22.77 -49.06
C LYS A 111 -18.84 23.38 -50.29
N ASP A 112 -20.17 23.52 -50.29
CA ASP A 112 -20.90 24.15 -51.43
C ASP A 112 -20.52 25.62 -51.52
N GLN A 113 -20.47 26.34 -50.39
CA GLN A 113 -20.00 27.73 -50.33
C GLN A 113 -18.58 27.88 -50.89
N LEU A 114 -17.64 26.98 -50.47
CA LEU A 114 -16.26 26.98 -50.98
C LEU A 114 -16.19 26.79 -52.48
N ARG A 115 -17.06 25.91 -53.05
CA ARG A 115 -17.15 25.68 -54.49
C ARG A 115 -17.56 26.95 -55.24
N VAL A 116 -18.56 27.70 -54.74
CA VAL A 116 -18.98 28.98 -55.33
C VAL A 116 -17.82 30.00 -55.25
N GLN A 117 -17.22 30.17 -54.07
CA GLN A 117 -16.11 31.10 -53.88
C GLN A 117 -14.86 30.77 -54.73
N LYS A 118 -14.60 29.47 -54.98
CA LYS A 118 -13.55 29.02 -55.92
C LYS A 118 -13.78 29.55 -57.33
N ASN A 119 -15.03 29.50 -57.82
CA ASN A 119 -15.39 30.02 -59.14
C ASN A 119 -15.27 31.54 -59.18
N ASP A 120 -15.72 32.25 -58.12
CA ASP A 120 -15.60 33.69 -58.00
C ASP A 120 -14.13 34.14 -58.00
N LEU A 121 -13.26 33.40 -57.28
CA LEU A 121 -11.83 33.68 -57.25
C LEU A 121 -11.20 33.46 -58.63
N ALA A 122 -11.52 32.35 -59.32
CA ALA A 122 -11.05 32.08 -60.70
C ALA A 122 -11.45 33.21 -61.65
N TYR A 123 -12.71 33.64 -61.58
CA TYR A 123 -13.19 34.80 -62.40
C TYR A 123 -12.44 36.09 -62.06
N ALA A 124 -12.25 36.42 -60.79
CA ALA A 124 -11.51 37.62 -60.38
C ALA A 124 -10.05 37.55 -60.85
N GLN A 125 -9.41 36.38 -60.81
CA GLN A 125 -8.08 36.14 -61.33
C GLN A 125 -7.99 36.38 -62.83
N GLU A 126 -8.94 35.86 -63.61
CA GLU A 126 -9.00 36.09 -65.07
C GLU A 126 -9.18 37.56 -65.39
N VAL A 127 -10.08 38.25 -64.66
CA VAL A 127 -10.29 39.70 -64.82
C VAL A 127 -9.01 40.50 -64.51
N HIS A 128 -8.37 40.17 -63.42
CA HIS A 128 -7.12 40.86 -63.01
C HIS A 128 -5.99 40.58 -64.05
N ASN A 129 -5.81 39.33 -64.48
CA ASN A 129 -4.83 38.98 -65.49
C ASN A 129 -5.07 39.70 -66.84
N ARG A 130 -6.31 39.91 -67.22
CA ARG A 130 -6.67 40.70 -68.38
C ARG A 130 -6.33 42.19 -68.15
N ASN A 131 -6.65 42.75 -66.99
CA ASN A 131 -6.39 44.13 -66.62
C ASN A 131 -4.89 44.44 -66.51
N ILE A 132 -4.04 43.49 -66.14
CA ILE A 132 -2.57 43.62 -66.19
C ILE A 132 -2.16 43.97 -67.62
N LYS A 133 -2.59 43.20 -68.61
CA LYS A 133 -2.23 43.37 -70.04
C LYS A 133 -2.76 44.71 -70.62
N LEU A 134 -3.98 45.11 -70.24
CA LEU A 134 -4.59 46.33 -70.67
C LEU A 134 -3.88 47.58 -70.07
N TYR A 135 -3.47 47.48 -68.79
CA TYR A 135 -2.72 48.56 -68.15
C TYR A 135 -1.31 48.74 -68.73
N GLU A 136 -0.60 47.63 -69.00
CA GLU A 136 0.68 47.65 -69.71
C GLU A 136 0.55 48.29 -71.09
N ALA A 137 -0.58 48.03 -71.82
CA ALA A 137 -0.88 48.64 -73.09
C ALA A 137 -1.43 50.09 -72.95
N LYS A 138 -1.51 50.67 -71.73
CA LYS A 138 -2.06 51.99 -71.43
C LYS A 138 -3.56 52.12 -71.85
N ALA A 139 -4.30 51.01 -71.90
CA ALA A 139 -5.71 50.97 -72.34
C ALA A 139 -6.72 51.12 -71.17
N ILE A 140 -6.27 51.12 -69.95
CA ILE A 140 -7.12 51.34 -68.75
C ILE A 140 -6.41 52.27 -67.76
N SER A 141 -7.19 52.89 -66.84
CA SER A 141 -6.66 53.73 -65.75
C SER A 141 -6.01 52.89 -64.68
N LYS A 142 -5.08 53.49 -63.91
CA LYS A 142 -4.48 52.89 -62.75
C LYS A 142 -5.52 52.52 -61.69
N GLU A 143 -6.54 53.32 -61.52
CA GLU A 143 -7.65 53.05 -60.60
C GLU A 143 -8.37 51.75 -60.96
N SER A 144 -8.69 51.51 -62.25
CA SER A 144 -9.30 50.25 -62.73
C SER A 144 -8.40 49.04 -62.50
N PHE A 145 -7.09 49.19 -62.69
CA PHE A 145 -6.12 48.14 -62.41
C PHE A 145 -6.07 47.85 -60.91
N ASP A 146 -5.94 48.87 -60.06
CA ASP A 146 -5.87 48.73 -58.58
C ASP A 146 -7.18 48.11 -58.04
N ALA A 147 -8.33 48.53 -58.56
CA ALA A 147 -9.66 47.97 -58.20
C ALA A 147 -9.70 46.45 -58.48
N SER A 148 -9.24 45.99 -59.67
CA SER A 148 -9.25 44.56 -59.97
C SER A 148 -8.31 43.76 -59.06
N LYS A 149 -7.18 44.33 -58.66
CA LYS A 149 -6.26 43.74 -57.72
C LYS A 149 -6.90 43.56 -56.32
N LEU A 150 -7.54 44.62 -55.84
CA LEU A 150 -8.23 44.60 -54.55
C LEU A 150 -9.40 43.57 -54.56
N GLN A 151 -10.12 43.48 -55.68
CA GLN A 151 -11.18 42.50 -55.84
C GLN A 151 -10.64 41.04 -55.83
N LEU A 152 -9.51 40.77 -56.51
CA LEU A 152 -8.86 39.49 -56.44
C LEU A 152 -8.47 39.14 -54.99
N LEU A 153 -7.75 40.02 -54.32
CA LEU A 153 -7.35 39.81 -52.90
C LEU A 153 -8.55 39.59 -51.97
N SER A 154 -9.67 40.31 -52.18
CA SER A 154 -10.88 40.11 -51.41
C SER A 154 -11.51 38.73 -51.62
N LYS A 155 -11.53 38.25 -52.88
CA LYS A 155 -12.08 36.94 -53.21
C LYS A 155 -11.17 35.79 -52.69
N GLU A 156 -9.86 35.99 -52.77
CA GLU A 156 -8.85 35.08 -52.19
C GLU A 156 -9.03 34.97 -50.67
N ALA A 157 -9.13 36.08 -49.96
CA ALA A 157 -9.36 36.10 -48.51
C ALA A 157 -10.63 35.37 -48.11
N THR A 158 -11.73 35.57 -48.84
CA THR A 158 -13.01 34.89 -48.55
C THR A 158 -12.98 33.40 -48.81
N TYR A 159 -12.28 32.95 -49.86
CA TYR A 159 -12.06 31.55 -50.16
C TYR A 159 -11.21 30.87 -49.07
N GLU A 160 -10.06 31.44 -48.70
CA GLU A 160 -9.22 30.88 -47.63
C GLU A 160 -9.94 30.87 -46.28
N ALA A 161 -10.69 31.92 -45.91
CA ALA A 161 -11.47 31.95 -44.66
C ALA A 161 -12.51 30.80 -44.60
N THR A 162 -13.15 30.45 -45.72
CA THR A 162 -14.11 29.32 -45.74
C THR A 162 -13.38 27.99 -45.68
N LYS A 163 -12.23 27.85 -46.32
CA LYS A 163 -11.37 26.68 -46.27
C LYS A 163 -10.89 26.42 -44.82
N ASP A 164 -10.52 27.47 -44.10
CA ASP A 164 -10.15 27.39 -42.69
C ASP A 164 -11.30 26.96 -41.81
N LYS A 165 -12.53 27.49 -42.04
CA LYS A 165 -13.74 27.02 -41.33
C LYS A 165 -14.00 25.54 -41.56
N ILE A 166 -13.82 25.04 -42.78
CA ILE A 166 -13.95 23.59 -43.10
C ILE A 166 -12.90 22.79 -42.32
N THR A 167 -11.66 23.30 -42.25
CA THR A 167 -10.57 22.63 -41.53
C THR A 167 -10.86 22.56 -40.04
N ALA A 168 -11.29 23.66 -39.42
CA ALA A 168 -11.70 23.70 -38.01
C ALA A 168 -12.86 22.71 -37.74
N LEU A 169 -13.90 22.73 -38.59
CA LEU A 169 -15.03 21.81 -38.46
C LEU A 169 -14.62 20.33 -38.58
N LYS A 170 -13.68 20.01 -39.48
CA LYS A 170 -13.13 18.64 -39.59
C LYS A 170 -12.39 18.22 -38.34
N VAL A 171 -11.63 19.11 -37.70
CA VAL A 171 -10.99 18.85 -36.40
C VAL A 171 -12.05 18.56 -35.34
N ASP A 172 -13.11 19.38 -35.26
CA ASP A 172 -14.21 19.15 -34.32
C ASP A 172 -14.86 17.79 -34.56
N MET A 173 -15.06 17.38 -35.81
CA MET A 173 -15.63 16.07 -36.12
C MET A 173 -14.75 14.89 -35.67
N THR A 174 -13.45 15.07 -35.45
CA THR A 174 -12.62 14.00 -34.87
C THR A 174 -13.04 13.66 -33.44
N TYR A 175 -13.63 14.61 -32.71
CA TYR A 175 -14.11 14.40 -31.34
C TYR A 175 -15.43 13.60 -31.26
N LEU A 176 -16.08 13.33 -32.40
CA LEU A 176 -17.21 12.40 -32.46
C LEU A 176 -16.80 10.94 -32.25
N GLN A 177 -15.53 10.63 -32.48
CA GLN A 177 -14.92 9.35 -32.19
C GLN A 177 -14.11 9.43 -30.91
N VAL A 178 -14.69 8.98 -29.81
CA VAL A 178 -14.01 9.00 -28.53
C VAL A 178 -13.09 7.79 -28.41
N ARG A 179 -11.80 8.05 -28.18
CA ARG A 179 -10.75 7.03 -28.15
C ARG A 179 -10.03 6.99 -26.81
N ALA A 180 -9.50 5.83 -26.46
CA ALA A 180 -8.74 5.62 -25.22
C ALA A 180 -7.41 6.43 -25.24
N PRO A 181 -7.15 7.29 -24.24
CA PRO A 181 -5.91 8.07 -24.17
C PRO A 181 -4.69 7.22 -23.78
N PHE A 182 -4.91 6.09 -23.13
CA PHE A 182 -3.90 5.10 -22.74
C PHE A 182 -4.49 3.69 -22.74
N ALA A 183 -3.63 2.67 -22.67
CA ALA A 183 -4.08 1.28 -22.51
C ALA A 183 -4.56 1.04 -21.07
N GLY A 184 -5.76 0.47 -20.91
CA GLY A 184 -6.37 0.31 -19.60
C GLY A 184 -7.54 -0.67 -19.56
N VAL A 185 -8.32 -0.57 -18.51
CA VAL A 185 -9.56 -1.33 -18.29
C VAL A 185 -10.70 -0.34 -18.10
N VAL A 186 -11.80 -0.52 -18.81
CA VAL A 186 -13.03 0.25 -18.60
C VAL A 186 -13.59 -0.12 -17.22
N SER A 187 -13.67 0.86 -16.31
CA SER A 187 -14.10 0.63 -14.93
C SER A 187 -15.63 0.72 -14.82
N VAL A 188 -16.18 1.85 -15.27
CA VAL A 188 -17.61 2.16 -15.15
C VAL A 188 -18.09 2.81 -16.43
N LEU A 189 -19.30 2.46 -16.87
CA LEU A 189 -20.04 3.17 -17.91
C LEU A 189 -21.10 4.05 -17.25
N PHE A 190 -20.95 5.37 -17.37
CA PHE A 190 -21.92 6.35 -16.84
C PHE A 190 -23.04 6.65 -17.81
N MET A 191 -22.82 6.38 -19.11
CA MET A 191 -23.76 6.61 -20.20
C MET A 191 -23.81 5.41 -21.13
N HIS A 192 -24.93 5.26 -21.85
CA HIS A 192 -25.23 4.16 -22.75
C HIS A 192 -25.60 4.66 -24.15
N GLU A 193 -25.76 3.73 -25.09
CA GLU A 193 -26.30 4.05 -26.41
C GLU A 193 -27.67 4.73 -26.29
N GLY A 194 -27.85 5.80 -27.04
CA GLY A 194 -29.06 6.64 -27.00
C GLY A 194 -28.99 7.82 -26.05
N ASP A 195 -28.06 7.83 -25.10
CA ASP A 195 -27.89 8.95 -24.17
C ASP A 195 -27.29 10.17 -24.86
N LEU A 196 -27.64 11.37 -24.33
CA LEU A 196 -27.10 12.64 -24.80
C LEU A 196 -25.77 12.94 -24.08
N ALA A 197 -24.65 12.69 -24.77
CA ALA A 197 -23.33 13.10 -24.30
C ALA A 197 -23.15 14.62 -24.45
N ALA A 198 -22.51 15.23 -23.45
CA ALA A 198 -22.23 16.67 -23.42
C ALA A 198 -20.81 16.93 -22.85
N PRO A 199 -20.18 18.07 -23.17
CA PRO A 199 -18.90 18.46 -22.63
C PRO A 199 -18.92 18.45 -21.10
N SER A 200 -17.80 18.02 -20.50
CA SER A 200 -17.59 17.91 -19.05
C SER A 200 -18.43 16.87 -18.30
N LYS A 201 -19.34 16.17 -18.99
CA LYS A 201 -20.02 15.01 -18.38
C LYS A 201 -19.25 13.73 -18.68
N PRO A 202 -18.88 12.92 -17.65
CA PRO A 202 -18.20 11.66 -17.87
C PRO A 202 -19.12 10.67 -18.58
N ILE A 203 -18.58 9.97 -19.58
CA ILE A 203 -19.27 8.90 -20.30
C ILE A 203 -18.84 7.54 -19.75
N LEU A 204 -17.56 7.38 -19.50
CA LEU A 204 -16.97 6.17 -18.90
C LEU A 204 -15.73 6.52 -18.10
N SER A 205 -15.32 5.63 -17.18
CA SER A 205 -14.04 5.69 -16.48
C SER A 205 -13.07 4.64 -17.03
N LEU A 206 -11.82 5.05 -17.22
CA LEU A 206 -10.74 4.18 -17.72
C LEU A 206 -9.61 4.15 -16.68
N ASN A 207 -9.25 2.95 -16.22
CA ASN A 207 -8.25 2.70 -15.20
C ASN A 207 -7.02 2.00 -15.79
N THR A 208 -5.82 2.38 -15.33
CA THR A 208 -4.60 1.61 -15.67
C THR A 208 -4.55 0.29 -14.88
N PRO A 209 -3.95 -0.78 -15.43
CA PRO A 209 -3.72 -2.02 -14.68
C PRO A 209 -2.74 -1.87 -13.52
N ALA A 210 -1.85 -0.87 -13.58
CA ALA A 210 -0.92 -0.57 -12.50
C ALA A 210 -1.70 -0.09 -11.27
N GLN A 211 -1.33 -0.61 -10.11
CA GLN A 211 -1.99 -0.32 -8.84
C GLN A 211 -1.03 0.40 -7.89
N LYS A 212 -1.61 1.20 -7.03
CA LYS A 212 -1.00 1.81 -5.87
C LYS A 212 -1.91 1.63 -4.67
N MET A 213 -1.41 1.89 -3.48
CA MET A 213 -2.24 1.88 -2.29
C MET A 213 -2.20 3.23 -1.60
N ARG A 214 -3.25 3.52 -0.86
CA ARG A 214 -3.36 4.70 -0.01
C ARG A 214 -3.69 4.26 1.40
N ILE A 215 -2.90 4.71 2.37
CA ILE A 215 -3.16 4.54 3.79
C ILE A 215 -3.59 5.88 4.38
N SER A 216 -4.52 5.82 5.34
CA SER A 216 -4.94 6.99 6.12
C SER A 216 -4.71 6.68 7.59
N TYR A 217 -4.05 7.60 8.32
CA TYR A 217 -3.62 7.35 9.70
C TYR A 217 -3.62 8.63 10.53
N ALA A 218 -3.81 8.47 11.84
CA ALA A 218 -3.63 9.57 12.79
C ALA A 218 -2.14 9.72 13.11
N SER A 219 -1.67 10.96 13.23
CA SER A 219 -0.29 11.26 13.69
C SER A 219 0.01 10.65 15.04
N THR A 220 1.19 10.08 15.16
CA THR A 220 1.73 9.50 16.40
C THR A 220 3.20 9.92 16.54
N PRO A 221 3.82 9.73 17.73
CA PRO A 221 5.24 10.08 17.90
C PRO A 221 6.20 9.37 16.94
N GLN A 222 5.82 8.20 16.44
CA GLN A 222 6.51 7.50 15.34
C GLN A 222 5.59 7.52 14.13
N ASP A 223 5.74 8.57 13.31
CA ASP A 223 4.97 8.71 12.07
C ASP A 223 5.59 7.93 10.91
N VAL A 224 4.77 7.70 9.91
CA VAL A 224 5.17 7.10 8.63
C VAL A 224 6.02 8.09 7.86
N GLU A 225 7.14 7.62 7.30
CA GLU A 225 8.05 8.43 6.49
C GLU A 225 8.12 7.96 5.04
N VAL A 226 8.55 8.86 4.15
CA VAL A 226 8.80 8.49 2.74
C VAL A 226 10.00 7.56 2.68
N GLY A 227 9.82 6.43 2.01
CA GLY A 227 10.82 5.36 1.92
C GLY A 227 10.53 4.16 2.82
N ASP A 228 9.64 4.30 3.81
CA ASP A 228 9.27 3.19 4.68
C ASP A 228 8.80 1.99 3.88
N GLU A 229 9.34 0.84 4.23
CA GLU A 229 8.99 -0.43 3.61
C GLU A 229 7.57 -0.86 4.02
N VAL A 230 6.81 -1.34 3.04
CA VAL A 230 5.45 -1.84 3.27
C VAL A 230 5.42 -3.34 3.03
N LEU A 231 4.94 -4.08 4.03
CA LEU A 231 4.86 -5.53 4.03
C LEU A 231 3.40 -5.98 3.95
N ARG A 232 3.19 -7.16 3.37
CA ARG A 232 1.95 -7.92 3.44
C ARG A 232 2.30 -9.39 3.68
N ASN A 233 1.74 -9.99 4.72
CA ASN A 233 2.08 -11.36 5.13
C ASN A 233 3.61 -11.55 5.32
N LYS A 234 4.29 -10.58 5.94
CA LYS A 234 5.75 -10.54 6.16
C LYS A 234 6.60 -10.39 4.88
N GLU A 235 5.99 -10.29 3.68
CA GLU A 235 6.70 -10.05 2.42
C GLU A 235 6.63 -8.58 2.02
N SER A 236 7.73 -8.06 1.47
CA SER A 236 7.80 -6.68 0.96
C SER A 236 6.99 -6.55 -0.33
N ILE A 237 6.03 -5.63 -0.33
CA ILE A 237 5.16 -5.34 -1.48
C ILE A 237 5.44 -3.98 -2.11
N GLY A 238 6.14 -3.09 -1.42
CA GLY A 238 6.44 -1.75 -1.88
C GLY A 238 6.98 -0.85 -0.79
N SER A 239 6.93 0.44 -1.02
CA SER A 239 7.36 1.46 -0.05
C SER A 239 6.47 2.69 -0.11
N ILE A 240 6.50 3.49 0.96
CA ILE A 240 5.85 4.80 1.01
C ILE A 240 6.54 5.73 0.00
N SER A 241 5.81 6.13 -1.02
CA SER A 241 6.34 6.98 -2.09
C SER A 241 6.04 8.46 -1.86
N LYS A 242 4.97 8.76 -1.14
CA LYS A 242 4.51 10.12 -0.92
C LYS A 242 3.64 10.23 0.33
N ILE A 243 3.81 11.34 1.06
CA ILE A 243 2.90 11.75 2.13
C ILE A 243 2.23 13.04 1.67
N TYR A 244 0.90 13.07 1.74
CA TYR A 244 0.14 14.25 1.33
C TYR A 244 0.18 15.31 2.43
N PRO A 245 0.44 16.59 2.07
CA PRO A 245 0.59 17.65 3.06
C PRO A 245 -0.73 18.04 3.75
N ASN A 246 -1.85 17.70 3.13
CA ASN A 246 -3.17 18.04 3.65
C ASN A 246 -3.81 16.84 4.34
N THR A 247 -4.23 17.03 5.57
CA THR A 247 -5.03 16.03 6.30
C THR A 247 -6.48 16.04 5.81
N LYS A 248 -7.08 14.87 5.73
CA LYS A 248 -8.51 14.71 5.46
C LYS A 248 -9.16 14.08 6.68
N ASN A 249 -10.16 14.75 7.24
CA ASN A 249 -10.81 14.31 8.49
C ASN A 249 -9.83 14.05 9.64
N ASN A 250 -8.84 14.93 9.82
CA ASN A 250 -7.74 14.81 10.79
C ASN A 250 -6.84 13.57 10.60
N LEU A 251 -6.88 12.94 9.45
CA LEU A 251 -6.01 11.81 9.11
C LEU A 251 -4.97 12.24 8.08
N ASN A 252 -3.73 11.89 8.34
CA ASN A 252 -2.65 11.94 7.36
C ASN A 252 -2.91 10.89 6.27
N THR A 253 -2.46 11.17 5.08
CA THR A 253 -2.59 10.25 3.96
C THR A 253 -1.24 10.01 3.34
N ALA A 254 -0.88 8.74 3.17
CA ALA A 254 0.33 8.34 2.46
C ALA A 254 0.00 7.42 1.28
N GLU A 255 0.82 7.51 0.24
CA GLU A 255 0.73 6.69 -0.96
C GLU A 255 1.84 5.65 -0.95
N VAL A 256 1.46 4.39 -1.14
CA VAL A 256 2.35 3.26 -1.29
C VAL A 256 2.54 2.96 -2.77
N LYS A 257 3.78 2.99 -3.23
CA LYS A 257 4.16 2.53 -4.56
C LYS A 257 4.48 1.03 -4.49
N LEU A 258 3.73 0.24 -5.24
CA LEU A 258 3.94 -1.20 -5.30
C LEU A 258 5.14 -1.55 -6.19
N THR A 259 5.96 -2.47 -5.75
CA THR A 259 7.08 -3.04 -6.53
C THR A 259 6.66 -4.24 -7.35
N LYS A 260 5.60 -4.94 -6.92
CA LYS A 260 5.03 -6.10 -7.60
C LYS A 260 3.53 -5.91 -7.76
N ALA A 261 2.98 -6.35 -8.89
CA ALA A 261 1.54 -6.37 -9.10
C ALA A 261 0.87 -7.31 -8.09
N GLN A 262 -0.09 -6.81 -7.34
CA GLN A 262 -0.79 -7.59 -6.30
C GLN A 262 -2.07 -8.24 -6.81
N ASN A 263 -2.52 -7.91 -8.04
CA ASN A 263 -3.77 -8.39 -8.65
C ASN A 263 -5.00 -8.28 -7.73
N LEU A 264 -5.06 -7.20 -6.97
CA LEU A 264 -6.15 -6.92 -6.05
C LEU A 264 -7.29 -6.19 -6.79
N LYS A 265 -8.49 -6.28 -6.23
CA LYS A 265 -9.61 -5.49 -6.76
C LYS A 265 -9.39 -4.02 -6.39
N ASN A 266 -9.58 -3.11 -7.34
CA ASN A 266 -9.58 -1.68 -7.06
C ASN A 266 -10.69 -1.35 -6.05
N ASP A 267 -10.48 -0.31 -5.27
CA ASP A 267 -11.34 0.15 -4.17
C ASP A 267 -11.52 -0.85 -3.03
N SER A 268 -10.80 -1.99 -3.05
CA SER A 268 -10.75 -2.89 -1.91
C SER A 268 -9.83 -2.36 -0.81
N TYR A 269 -10.10 -2.78 0.43
CA TYR A 269 -9.28 -2.48 1.59
C TYR A 269 -8.56 -3.73 2.04
N ILE A 270 -7.25 -3.60 2.31
CA ILE A 270 -6.40 -4.68 2.82
C ILE A 270 -5.54 -4.19 3.97
N SER A 271 -5.19 -5.08 4.90
CA SER A 271 -4.23 -4.79 5.94
C SER A 271 -2.80 -4.90 5.40
N VAL A 272 -1.98 -3.90 5.71
CA VAL A 272 -0.55 -3.84 5.39
C VAL A 272 0.24 -3.40 6.61
N ASP A 273 1.47 -3.88 6.75
CA ASP A 273 2.37 -3.50 7.83
C ASP A 273 3.43 -2.55 7.28
N VAL A 274 3.51 -1.35 7.86
CA VAL A 274 4.57 -0.38 7.53
C VAL A 274 5.70 -0.55 8.53
N VAL A 275 6.92 -0.65 8.05
CA VAL A 275 8.13 -0.75 8.87
C VAL A 275 8.53 0.66 9.29
N LEU A 276 8.24 1.03 10.55
CA LEU A 276 8.55 2.35 11.09
C LEU A 276 10.00 2.47 11.56
N SER A 277 10.61 1.36 11.96
CA SER A 277 12.02 1.29 12.30
C SER A 277 12.57 -0.11 12.10
N SER A 278 13.86 -0.23 11.83
CA SER A 278 14.55 -1.50 11.80
C SER A 278 15.90 -1.38 12.49
N MET A 279 16.24 -2.36 13.30
CA MET A 279 17.49 -2.39 14.03
C MET A 279 18.12 -3.76 13.96
N SER A 280 19.41 -3.82 13.65
CA SER A 280 20.19 -5.04 13.69
C SER A 280 20.95 -5.14 15.01
N GLY A 281 20.91 -6.31 15.64
CA GLY A 281 21.57 -6.50 16.92
C GLY A 281 21.37 -7.90 17.48
N CYS A 282 21.68 -8.05 18.73
CA CYS A 282 21.54 -9.30 19.48
C CYS A 282 20.07 -9.59 19.77
N SER A 283 19.46 -10.49 19.01
CA SER A 283 18.06 -10.85 19.10
C SER A 283 17.82 -11.99 20.08
N ILE A 284 16.80 -11.83 20.91
CA ILE A 284 16.29 -12.82 21.83
C ILE A 284 14.77 -12.87 21.76
N ALA A 285 14.16 -13.98 22.15
CA ALA A 285 12.70 -14.06 22.26
C ALA A 285 12.22 -13.22 23.46
N SER A 286 11.11 -12.47 23.32
CA SER A 286 10.59 -11.60 24.40
C SER A 286 10.27 -12.37 25.69
N ASN A 287 9.93 -13.66 25.61
CA ASN A 287 9.68 -14.51 26.78
C ASN A 287 10.96 -14.97 27.52
N THR A 288 12.13 -14.43 27.18
CA THR A 288 13.38 -14.57 27.96
C THR A 288 13.62 -13.37 28.87
N LEU A 289 12.82 -12.31 28.74
CA LEU A 289 12.96 -11.08 29.52
C LEU A 289 12.28 -11.20 30.87
N LEU A 290 12.95 -10.69 31.91
CA LEU A 290 12.44 -10.57 33.27
C LEU A 290 12.45 -9.10 33.67
N HIS A 291 11.28 -8.53 33.96
CA HIS A 291 11.15 -7.16 34.37
C HIS A 291 11.03 -7.08 35.90
N GLU A 292 12.00 -6.47 36.57
CA GLU A 292 11.97 -6.27 38.00
C GLU A 292 12.39 -4.84 38.38
N LYS A 293 11.56 -4.18 39.17
CA LYS A 293 11.84 -2.83 39.73
C LYS A 293 12.30 -1.81 38.68
N GLY A 294 11.66 -1.83 37.51
CA GLY A 294 11.97 -0.90 36.38
C GLY A 294 13.27 -1.21 35.62
N LYS A 295 13.89 -2.38 35.86
CA LYS A 295 15.05 -2.88 35.10
C LYS A 295 14.69 -4.18 34.42
N THR A 296 15.34 -4.43 33.27
CA THR A 296 15.16 -5.67 32.51
C THR A 296 16.39 -6.56 32.68
N PHE A 297 16.14 -7.83 32.89
CA PHE A 297 17.17 -8.85 33.05
C PHE A 297 16.92 -10.02 32.11
N VAL A 298 17.97 -10.73 31.79
CA VAL A 298 17.92 -12.07 31.23
C VAL A 298 18.65 -13.03 32.18
N LEU A 299 18.21 -14.27 32.22
CA LEU A 299 18.80 -15.30 33.07
C LEU A 299 19.81 -16.11 32.25
N VAL A 300 21.08 -15.88 32.53
CA VAL A 300 22.22 -16.49 31.83
C VAL A 300 22.63 -17.75 32.55
N TYR A 301 22.74 -18.85 31.80
CA TYR A 301 23.25 -20.12 32.35
C TYR A 301 24.77 -20.09 32.47
N LYS A 302 25.29 -20.20 33.70
CA LYS A 302 26.71 -20.22 34.03
C LYS A 302 26.92 -21.10 35.25
N ASP A 303 27.95 -21.98 35.21
CA ASP A 303 28.37 -22.85 36.33
C ASP A 303 27.17 -23.60 36.99
N ASN A 304 26.35 -24.25 36.13
CA ASN A 304 25.16 -25.02 36.52
C ASN A 304 24.08 -24.20 37.25
N LYS A 305 24.05 -22.88 37.12
CA LYS A 305 23.07 -21.97 37.70
C LYS A 305 22.64 -20.90 36.72
N PHE A 306 21.47 -20.33 36.96
CA PHE A 306 21.03 -19.15 36.23
C PHE A 306 21.34 -17.88 37.06
N VAL A 307 22.03 -16.94 36.40
CA VAL A 307 22.41 -15.64 36.99
C VAL A 307 21.70 -14.53 36.27
N LYS A 308 21.15 -13.56 37.01
CA LYS A 308 20.52 -12.37 36.42
C LYS A 308 21.57 -11.46 35.80
N ASN A 309 21.46 -11.18 34.50
CA ASN A 309 22.25 -10.16 33.82
C ASN A 309 21.31 -9.03 33.37
N ALA A 310 21.65 -7.81 33.76
CA ALA A 310 20.92 -6.64 33.31
C ALA A 310 21.16 -6.38 31.83
N VAL A 311 20.11 -6.08 31.10
CA VAL A 311 20.14 -5.72 29.67
C VAL A 311 19.26 -4.52 29.41
N ASN A 312 19.61 -3.75 28.38
CA ASN A 312 18.76 -2.69 27.84
C ASN A 312 18.07 -3.24 26.58
N ILE A 313 16.77 -3.03 26.48
CA ILE A 313 16.00 -3.31 25.27
C ILE A 313 16.15 -2.11 24.34
N LEU A 314 16.67 -2.32 23.13
CA LEU A 314 16.78 -1.29 22.11
C LEU A 314 15.52 -1.22 21.23
N VAL A 315 15.00 -2.38 20.83
CA VAL A 315 13.76 -2.52 20.04
C VAL A 315 13.09 -3.82 20.43
N GLU A 316 11.75 -3.81 20.48
CA GLU A 316 10.93 -5.00 20.72
C GLU A 316 9.70 -4.98 19.81
N ASN A 317 9.31 -6.16 19.26
CA ASN A 317 8.13 -6.32 18.40
C ASN A 317 7.06 -7.27 18.96
N GLY A 318 7.17 -7.61 20.26
CA GLY A 318 6.25 -8.54 20.93
C GLY A 318 6.66 -10.01 20.84
N GLU A 319 7.31 -10.45 19.76
CA GLU A 319 7.86 -11.81 19.62
C GLU A 319 9.34 -11.85 20.04
N ASN A 320 10.12 -10.88 19.61
CA ASN A 320 11.56 -10.78 19.82
C ASN A 320 11.97 -9.37 20.27
N ALA A 321 13.11 -9.28 20.95
CA ALA A 321 13.73 -8.03 21.35
C ALA A 321 15.21 -8.00 20.94
N ILE A 322 15.70 -6.80 20.59
CA ILE A 322 17.14 -6.53 20.45
C ILE A 322 17.64 -5.99 21.76
N ILE A 323 18.68 -6.62 22.30
CA ILE A 323 19.27 -6.26 23.59
C ILE A 323 20.71 -5.81 23.49
N GLU A 324 21.12 -5.00 24.48
CA GLU A 324 22.49 -4.60 24.71
C GLU A 324 22.83 -4.69 26.21
N PRO A 325 23.99 -5.26 26.64
CA PRO A 325 25.01 -5.90 25.81
C PRO A 325 24.57 -7.27 25.25
N CYS A 326 25.20 -7.70 24.16
CA CYS A 326 24.93 -9.01 23.58
C CYS A 326 25.52 -10.14 24.44
N ILE A 327 24.70 -11.11 24.77
CA ILE A 327 25.05 -12.26 25.60
C ILE A 327 25.33 -13.46 24.70
N LYS A 328 26.48 -14.10 24.86
CA LYS A 328 26.90 -15.26 24.07
C LYS A 328 26.50 -16.60 24.69
N ASN A 329 26.12 -16.60 25.95
CA ASN A 329 25.77 -17.80 26.69
C ASN A 329 24.30 -18.17 26.51
N LYS A 330 23.95 -19.42 26.82
CA LYS A 330 22.54 -19.88 26.87
C LYS A 330 21.75 -19.04 27.87
N ILE A 331 20.57 -18.59 27.49
CA ILE A 331 19.63 -17.85 28.34
C ILE A 331 18.35 -18.65 28.51
N ALA A 332 17.70 -18.51 29.67
CA ALA A 332 16.47 -19.20 29.99
C ALA A 332 15.30 -18.60 29.20
N GLN A 333 14.44 -19.48 28.69
CA GLN A 333 13.20 -19.13 28.01
C GLN A 333 11.99 -19.71 28.76
N ALA A 334 11.18 -18.85 29.37
CA ALA A 334 9.99 -19.25 30.10
C ALA A 334 9.08 -18.03 30.35
N SER A 335 7.93 -18.25 31.00
CA SER A 335 7.11 -17.13 31.51
C SER A 335 7.87 -16.35 32.58
N GLU A 336 7.59 -15.06 32.72
CA GLU A 336 8.25 -14.15 33.68
C GLU A 336 8.20 -14.67 35.13
N SER A 337 7.05 -15.25 35.52
CA SER A 337 6.89 -15.87 36.84
C SER A 337 7.88 -17.03 37.07
N LYS A 338 8.15 -17.83 36.04
CA LYS A 338 9.13 -18.92 36.13
C LYS A 338 10.56 -18.40 36.15
N LEU A 339 10.85 -17.36 35.34
CA LEU A 339 12.16 -16.72 35.30
C LEU A 339 12.51 -16.09 36.65
N SER A 340 11.55 -15.48 37.36
CA SER A 340 11.80 -14.80 38.64
C SER A 340 12.27 -15.77 39.75
N ILE A 341 11.78 -17.00 39.76
CA ILE A 341 12.11 -18.02 40.80
C ILE A 341 13.31 -18.92 40.39
N LEU A 342 13.68 -18.93 39.11
CA LEU A 342 14.71 -19.82 38.56
C LEU A 342 16.08 -19.73 39.25
N PRO A 343 16.58 -18.55 39.70
CA PRO A 343 17.86 -18.45 40.40
C PRO A 343 17.90 -19.18 41.74
N PHE A 344 16.75 -19.54 42.34
CA PHE A 344 16.66 -20.22 43.64
C PHE A 344 16.72 -21.74 43.55
N TYR A 345 16.61 -22.31 42.31
CA TYR A 345 16.67 -23.76 42.10
C TYR A 345 18.11 -24.26 41.99
N LYS A 346 18.42 -25.38 42.69
CA LYS A 346 19.76 -25.99 42.71
C LYS A 346 19.91 -27.07 41.64
N ASN A 347 18.83 -27.80 41.33
CA ASN A 347 18.83 -28.86 40.30
C ASN A 347 18.05 -28.46 39.09
N ILE A 348 18.74 -28.07 38.01
CA ILE A 348 18.14 -27.57 36.79
C ILE A 348 18.52 -28.53 35.65
N LYS A 349 17.50 -29.00 34.88
CA LYS A 349 17.67 -29.77 33.67
C LYS A 349 17.36 -28.84 32.47
N LEU A 350 18.30 -28.68 31.57
CA LEU A 350 18.11 -27.91 30.35
C LEU A 350 17.30 -28.75 29.35
N LEU A 351 16.24 -28.16 28.81
CA LEU A 351 15.48 -28.70 27.68
C LEU A 351 15.93 -27.95 26.42
N GLY A 352 16.36 -28.71 25.39
CA GLY A 352 16.78 -28.08 24.14
C GLY A 352 18.18 -28.38 23.66
N ASP A 353 18.93 -29.24 24.37
CA ASP A 353 20.08 -29.93 23.80
C ASP A 353 19.56 -31.26 23.22
N ASN A 354 18.85 -31.22 22.10
CA ASN A 354 18.82 -32.39 21.23
C ASN A 354 20.12 -32.35 20.44
N ASP A 355 21.04 -33.19 20.91
CA ASP A 355 22.15 -33.66 20.09
C ASP A 355 21.55 -34.31 18.84
N GLU A 356 21.70 -33.67 17.69
CA GLU A 356 21.85 -34.28 16.37
C GLU A 356 23.05 -33.66 15.67
#